data_25baf643a9275d02aaa74dffd17b7bca
#
_entry.id   25baf643a9275d02aaa74dffd17b7bca
#
_cell.length_a   1.000
_cell.length_b   1.000
_cell.length_c   1.000
_cell.angle_alpha   90.00
_cell.angle_beta   90.00
_cell.angle_gamma   90.00
#
_symmetry.space_group_name_H-M   'P 1'
#
loop_
_entity.id
_entity.type
_entity.pdbx_description
1 polymer ?
#
loop_
_entity_poly.entity_id
_entity_poly.type
_entity_poly.pdbx_seq_one_letter_code
_entity_poly.pdbx_strand_id
1 'polypeptide(L)' 'MRIIEKKEPEIEITCPDCKSVLAVNKDDIRHWSSRDIDGGSCDGYDAKCPVCQSRFDIPEKKVPRGWR' A
#
# COMPACT_ATOMS: atom_id res chain seq x y z
N MET A 1 -20.74 -6.88 -24.98
CA MET A 1 -20.71 -6.25 -23.65
C MET A 1 -19.31 -5.71 -23.35
N ARG A 2 -19.23 -4.51 -22.92
CA ARG A 2 -17.95 -3.88 -22.62
C ARG A 2 -18.00 -3.14 -21.30
N ILE A 3 -16.85 -3.02 -20.66
CA ILE A 3 -16.72 -2.30 -19.39
C ILE A 3 -16.53 -0.83 -19.71
N ILE A 4 -17.44 0.01 -19.25
CA ILE A 4 -17.41 1.44 -19.51
C ILE A 4 -16.52 2.15 -18.51
N GLU A 5 -16.57 1.72 -17.27
CA GLU A 5 -15.73 2.27 -16.22
C GLU A 5 -14.93 1.16 -15.54
N LYS A 6 -13.64 1.38 -15.45
CA LYS A 6 -12.76 0.51 -14.70
C LYS A 6 -12.31 1.28 -13.46
N LYS A 7 -13.04 1.05 -12.38
CA LYS A 7 -12.71 1.69 -11.12
C LYS A 7 -11.61 0.88 -10.43
N GLU A 8 -10.48 1.50 -10.17
CA GLU A 8 -9.41 0.83 -9.46
C GLU A 8 -9.82 0.60 -8.00
N PRO A 9 -9.50 -0.58 -7.44
CA PRO A 9 -9.82 -0.85 -6.04
C PRO A 9 -8.98 0.04 -5.12
N GLU A 10 -9.60 0.55 -4.08
CA GLU A 10 -8.95 1.32 -3.05
C GLU A 10 -9.05 0.56 -1.72
N ILE A 11 -8.03 0.72 -0.89
CA ILE A 11 -8.03 0.13 0.44
C ILE A 11 -8.03 1.24 1.49
N GLU A 12 -8.68 0.97 2.61
CA GLU A 12 -8.72 1.92 3.72
C GLU A 12 -7.61 1.59 4.71
N ILE A 13 -6.76 2.57 4.96
CA ILE A 13 -5.66 2.43 5.90
C ILE A 13 -5.75 3.58 6.90
N THR A 14 -5.57 3.26 8.17
CA THR A 14 -5.53 4.27 9.22
C THR A 14 -4.10 4.69 9.48
N CYS A 15 -3.83 5.98 9.34
CA CYS A 15 -2.50 6.52 9.63
C CYS A 15 -2.21 6.40 11.14
N PRO A 16 -1.06 5.87 11.54
CA PRO A 16 -0.72 5.73 12.96
C PRO A 16 -0.36 7.06 13.62
N ASP A 17 0.00 8.07 12.85
CA ASP A 17 0.39 9.36 13.41
C ASP A 17 -0.79 10.30 13.60
N CYS A 18 -1.54 10.55 12.57
CA CYS A 18 -2.70 11.45 12.64
C CYS A 18 -4.02 10.73 12.83
N LYS A 19 -4.00 9.40 12.79
CA LYS A 19 -5.16 8.54 12.98
C LYS A 19 -6.31 8.81 12.00
N SER A 20 -5.97 9.35 10.85
CA SER A 20 -6.94 9.59 9.80
C SER A 20 -7.11 8.37 8.92
N VAL A 21 -8.34 8.08 8.55
CA VAL A 21 -8.62 7.00 7.62
C VAL A 21 -8.34 7.49 6.21
N LEU A 22 -7.46 6.78 5.51
CA LEU A 22 -7.01 7.16 4.18
C LEU A 22 -7.46 6.13 3.16
N ALA A 23 -7.95 6.61 2.03
CA ALA A 23 -8.21 5.74 0.88
C ALA A 23 -6.93 5.68 0.05
N VAL A 24 -6.35 4.48 -0.01
CA VAL A 24 -5.07 4.27 -0.69
C VAL A 24 -5.31 3.42 -1.92
N ASN A 25 -4.83 3.89 -3.07
CA ASN A 25 -4.93 3.14 -4.31
C ASN A 25 -3.56 2.61 -4.72
N LYS A 26 -3.52 1.92 -5.87
CA LYS A 26 -2.30 1.27 -6.33
C LYS A 26 -1.13 2.25 -6.52
N ASP A 27 -1.41 3.45 -6.98
CA ASP A 27 -0.37 4.43 -7.25
C ASP A 27 0.20 5.05 -5.98
N ASP A 28 -0.53 4.97 -4.87
CA ASP A 28 -0.09 5.49 -3.58
C ASP A 28 0.79 4.50 -2.81
N ILE A 29 0.78 3.24 -3.21
CA ILE A 29 1.54 2.20 -2.55
C ILE A 29 2.88 2.01 -3.26
N ARG A 30 3.95 1.93 -2.47
CA ARG A 30 5.27 1.64 -2.96
C ARG A 30 5.71 0.27 -2.46
N HIS A 31 6.14 -0.58 -3.39
CA HIS A 31 6.70 -1.89 -3.03
C HIS A 31 8.20 -1.75 -2.79
N TRP A 32 8.65 -2.28 -1.66
CA TRP A 32 10.06 -2.32 -1.34
C TRP A 32 10.50 -3.76 -1.08
N SER A 33 11.75 -4.04 -1.34
CA SER A 33 12.32 -5.37 -1.08
C SER A 33 13.70 -5.23 -0.48
N SER A 34 14.05 -6.19 0.37
CA SER A 34 15.35 -6.23 1.01
C SER A 34 15.89 -7.66 0.98
N ARG A 35 17.18 -7.79 0.76
CA ARG A 35 17.86 -9.08 0.78
C ARG A 35 18.84 -9.12 1.93
N ASP A 36 18.79 -10.21 2.68
CA ASP A 36 19.77 -10.47 3.73
C ASP A 36 20.94 -11.27 3.20
N ILE A 37 22.08 -11.10 3.86
CA ILE A 37 23.31 -11.82 3.51
C ILE A 37 23.14 -13.32 3.67
N ASP A 38 22.31 -13.74 4.60
CA ASP A 38 22.05 -15.15 4.88
C ASP A 38 21.09 -15.82 3.87
N GLY A 39 20.72 -15.12 2.80
CA GLY A 39 19.84 -15.67 1.79
C GLY A 39 18.37 -15.46 2.03
N GLY A 40 18.00 -14.75 3.10
CA GLY A 40 16.62 -14.36 3.34
C GLY A 40 16.22 -13.14 2.52
N SER A 41 14.98 -13.10 2.11
CA SER A 41 14.42 -11.93 1.44
C SER A 41 13.14 -11.49 2.12
N CYS A 42 13.03 -10.18 2.31
CA CYS A 42 11.81 -9.59 2.86
C CYS A 42 11.30 -8.52 1.89
N ASP A 43 10.01 -8.46 1.75
CA ASP A 43 9.38 -7.41 0.96
C ASP A 43 8.15 -6.89 1.70
N GLY A 44 7.73 -5.72 1.30
CA GLY A 44 6.57 -5.10 1.92
C GLY A 44 6.07 -3.93 1.11
N TYR A 45 5.09 -3.27 1.66
CA TYR A 45 4.46 -2.12 1.03
C TYR A 45 4.45 -0.97 2.01
N ASP A 46 4.62 0.24 1.50
CA ASP A 46 4.50 1.43 2.30
C ASP A 46 3.70 2.49 1.55
N ALA A 47 3.22 3.46 2.29
CA ALA A 47 2.51 4.59 1.72
C ALA A 47 2.78 5.83 2.54
N LYS A 48 2.57 6.99 1.93
CA LYS A 48 2.77 8.27 2.57
C LYS A 48 1.43 8.92 2.86
N CYS A 49 1.24 9.33 4.11
CA CYS A 49 0.04 10.05 4.49
C CYS A 49 0.02 11.44 3.87
N PRO A 50 -1.07 11.83 3.17
CA PRO A 50 -1.16 13.17 2.60
C PRO A 50 -1.47 14.27 3.64
N VAL A 51 -1.84 13.87 4.85
CA VAL A 51 -2.20 14.81 5.92
C VAL A 51 -0.97 15.20 6.73
N CYS A 52 -0.28 14.23 7.29
CA CYS A 52 0.90 14.45 8.14
C CYS A 52 2.22 14.13 7.43
N GLN A 53 2.15 13.59 6.22
CA GLN A 53 3.30 13.21 5.40
C GLN A 53 4.20 12.14 6.02
N SER A 54 3.68 11.40 6.97
CA SER A 54 4.40 10.29 7.56
C SER A 54 4.28 9.04 6.71
N ARG A 55 5.34 8.27 6.65
CA ARG A 55 5.32 6.98 5.98
C ARG A 55 4.90 5.90 6.96
N PHE A 56 4.14 4.95 6.48
CA PHE A 56 3.70 3.83 7.30
C PHE A 56 3.66 2.56 6.45
N ASP A 57 3.84 1.42 7.12
CA ASP A 57 3.82 0.13 6.45
C ASP A 57 2.39 -0.35 6.26
N ILE A 58 2.17 -1.00 5.13
CA ILE A 58 0.88 -1.59 4.80
C ILE A 58 1.03 -3.10 4.85
N PRO A 59 0.20 -3.81 5.64
CA PRO A 59 0.28 -5.27 5.70
C PRO A 59 -0.12 -5.89 4.36
N GLU A 60 0.61 -6.92 3.95
CA GLU A 60 0.38 -7.61 2.68
C GLU A 60 -1.05 -8.12 2.56
N LYS A 61 -1.63 -8.55 3.65
CA LYS A 61 -3.00 -9.07 3.66
C LYS A 61 -4.04 -8.03 3.27
N LYS A 62 -3.74 -6.74 3.41
CA LYS A 62 -4.63 -5.66 3.00
C LYS A 62 -4.41 -5.24 1.55
N VAL A 63 -3.31 -5.66 0.95
CA VAL A 63 -2.99 -5.33 -0.43
C VAL A 63 -3.62 -6.35 -1.35
N PRO A 64 -4.46 -5.94 -2.30
CA PRO A 64 -5.06 -6.87 -3.26
C PRO A 64 -4.00 -7.55 -4.13
N ARG A 65 -4.28 -8.78 -4.53
CA ARG A 65 -3.34 -9.55 -5.34
C ARG A 65 -2.99 -8.88 -6.67
N GLY A 66 -3.92 -8.15 -7.23
CA GLY A 66 -3.70 -7.48 -8.51
C GLY A 66 -2.77 -6.28 -8.45
N TRP A 67 -2.33 -5.90 -7.27
CA TRP A 67 -1.49 -4.71 -7.07
C TRP A 67 0.01 -5.01 -7.12
N ARG A 68 0.37 -6.25 -7.29
CA ARG A 68 1.78 -6.64 -7.41
C ARG A 68 2.31 -6.43 -8.82
#